data_7a7cd9014704c68c447264297ac28ef5
#
_entry.id   7a7cd9014704c68c447264297ac28ef5
#
_cell.length_a   1.000
_cell.length_b   1.000
_cell.length_c   1.000
_cell.angle_alpha   90.00
_cell.angle_beta   90.00
_cell.angle_gamma   90.00
#
_symmetry.space_group_name_H-M   'P 1'
#
loop_
_entity.id
_entity.type
_entity.pdbx_description
1 polymer ?
#
loop_
_entity_poly.entity_id
_entity_poly.type
_entity_poly.pdbx_seq_one_letter_code
_entity_poly.pdbx_strand_id
1 'polypeptide(L)'
;MASFKKCIENSIYLWKSAPESPRSQLISKLRRKIPIKRFMDTFIPVKSLNLGTFSRITEVDFSILPDQFVIKPQSGASNNGVFVLQRNTDGTYFDSMRRKTYTEIEIVDAYLDEFHRYKSISLPIYIEERFNSANPKYSVPLDYKGFCFGGKVALVMQRDVSQGREYSKWKFAYYTPDWKPLGEIRTGINYSDELEAPKEGREIVEKMEYLASKLPLKFCSMDMYNTDQGVAFGECTIHPGAYKSFSKEWDLLLGELYLQVEDFSDEHILAFLDEHKSIFG
;
A
#
# COMPACT_ATOMS: atom_id res chain seq x y z
N MET A 1 -16.98 9.06 -23.13
CA MET A 1 -16.25 9.42 -21.90
C MET A 1 -15.66 8.15 -21.27
N ALA A 2 -14.41 8.19 -20.92
CA ALA A 2 -13.69 7.06 -20.34
C ALA A 2 -14.05 6.91 -18.87
N SER A 3 -14.28 5.68 -18.42
CA SER A 3 -14.50 5.35 -17.02
C SER A 3 -13.18 4.80 -16.44
N PHE A 4 -12.73 5.35 -15.32
CA PHE A 4 -11.54 4.86 -14.61
C PHE A 4 -11.70 3.39 -14.23
N LYS A 5 -12.89 3.02 -13.78
CA LYS A 5 -13.23 1.62 -13.50
C LYS A 5 -12.96 0.72 -14.72
N LYS A 6 -13.43 1.11 -15.90
CA LYS A 6 -13.19 0.34 -17.14
C LYS A 6 -11.72 0.32 -17.53
N CYS A 7 -10.98 1.41 -17.34
CA CYS A 7 -9.54 1.46 -17.59
C CYS A 7 -8.78 0.45 -16.71
N ILE A 8 -9.08 0.42 -15.41
CA ILE A 8 -8.45 -0.52 -14.48
C ILE A 8 -8.90 -1.97 -14.76
N GLU A 9 -10.18 -2.21 -15.04
CA GLU A 9 -10.67 -3.55 -15.40
C GLU A 9 -10.02 -4.08 -16.68
N ASN A 10 -9.82 -3.23 -17.69
CA ASN A 10 -9.09 -3.58 -18.91
C ASN A 10 -7.60 -3.87 -18.62
N SER A 11 -6.95 -3.05 -17.79
CA SER A 11 -5.57 -3.31 -17.37
C SER A 11 -5.44 -4.66 -16.65
N ILE A 12 -6.38 -5.01 -15.76
CA ILE A 12 -6.43 -6.31 -15.10
C ILE A 12 -6.63 -7.44 -16.11
N TYR A 13 -7.54 -7.25 -17.06
CA TYR A 13 -7.81 -8.24 -18.10
C TYR A 13 -6.56 -8.52 -18.94
N LEU A 14 -5.91 -7.48 -19.46
CA LEU A 14 -4.70 -7.61 -20.27
C LEU A 14 -3.56 -8.27 -19.48
N TRP A 15 -3.36 -7.87 -18.22
CA TRP A 15 -2.36 -8.50 -17.36
C TRP A 15 -2.56 -10.01 -17.20
N LYS A 16 -3.82 -10.47 -17.09
CA LYS A 16 -4.14 -11.88 -16.91
C LYS A 16 -4.15 -12.68 -18.22
N SER A 17 -4.58 -12.07 -19.32
CA SER A 17 -4.76 -12.74 -20.61
C SER A 17 -3.47 -12.82 -21.43
N ALA A 18 -2.49 -11.97 -21.17
CA ALA A 18 -1.21 -11.93 -21.86
C ALA A 18 -0.02 -11.90 -20.87
N PRO A 19 0.18 -12.96 -20.05
CA PRO A 19 1.18 -12.95 -18.97
C PRO A 19 2.62 -12.75 -19.46
N GLU A 20 2.91 -13.14 -20.70
CA GLU A 20 4.24 -13.01 -21.30
C GLU A 20 4.52 -11.61 -21.91
N SER A 21 3.52 -10.74 -21.96
CA SER A 21 3.75 -9.38 -22.47
C SER A 21 4.65 -8.58 -21.49
N PRO A 22 5.52 -7.68 -22.00
CA PRO A 22 6.38 -6.85 -21.15
C PRO A 22 5.60 -6.12 -20.06
N ARG A 23 4.44 -5.57 -20.41
CA ARG A 23 3.54 -4.89 -19.45
C ARG A 23 3.04 -5.82 -18.33
N SER A 24 2.65 -7.04 -18.67
CA SER A 24 2.17 -8.02 -17.69
C SER A 24 3.28 -8.49 -16.77
N GLN A 25 4.48 -8.68 -17.29
CA GLN A 25 5.67 -8.98 -16.51
C GLN A 25 6.00 -7.83 -15.54
N LEU A 26 6.00 -6.59 -16.01
CA LEU A 26 6.19 -5.40 -15.17
C LEU A 26 5.17 -5.36 -14.02
N ILE A 27 3.88 -5.47 -14.33
CA ILE A 27 2.82 -5.47 -13.32
C ILE A 27 3.04 -6.58 -12.29
N SER A 28 3.36 -7.79 -12.74
CA SER A 28 3.59 -8.95 -11.86
C SER A 28 4.77 -8.72 -10.89
N LYS A 29 5.83 -8.09 -11.36
CA LYS A 29 7.01 -7.75 -10.54
C LYS A 29 6.70 -6.62 -9.55
N LEU A 30 6.08 -5.54 -9.99
CA LEU A 30 5.74 -4.37 -9.17
C LEU A 30 4.66 -4.67 -8.10
N ARG A 31 3.85 -5.71 -8.27
CA ARG A 31 2.88 -6.15 -7.24
C ARG A 31 3.51 -6.87 -6.06
N ARG A 32 4.77 -7.25 -6.15
CA ARG A 32 5.51 -7.95 -5.08
C ARG A 32 6.07 -6.91 -4.11
N LYS A 33 5.64 -6.97 -2.86
CA LYS A 33 5.96 -5.94 -1.84
C LYS A 33 7.46 -5.79 -1.57
N ILE A 34 8.21 -6.90 -1.50
CA ILE A 34 9.64 -6.85 -1.20
C ILE A 34 10.43 -6.18 -2.35
N PRO A 35 10.32 -6.63 -3.62
CA PRO A 35 11.02 -5.98 -4.71
C PRO A 35 10.67 -4.51 -4.88
N ILE A 36 9.39 -4.14 -4.82
CA ILE A 36 9.01 -2.73 -4.99
C ILE A 36 9.55 -1.83 -3.85
N LYS A 37 9.59 -2.32 -2.62
CA LYS A 37 10.22 -1.59 -1.51
C LYS A 37 11.71 -1.38 -1.75
N ARG A 38 12.44 -2.43 -2.16
CA ARG A 38 13.87 -2.33 -2.51
C ARG A 38 14.12 -1.34 -3.65
N PHE A 39 13.25 -1.34 -4.66
CA PHE A 39 13.33 -0.38 -5.75
C PHE A 39 13.12 1.06 -5.26
N MET A 40 12.07 1.30 -4.47
CA MET A 40 11.79 2.64 -3.91
C MET A 40 12.88 3.14 -2.98
N ASP A 41 13.56 2.24 -2.25
CA ASP A 41 14.66 2.56 -1.35
C ASP A 41 15.91 3.11 -2.08
N THR A 42 16.04 2.84 -3.38
CA THR A 42 17.11 3.44 -4.20
C THR A 42 16.91 4.95 -4.44
N PHE A 43 15.70 5.47 -4.26
CA PHE A 43 15.37 6.87 -4.52
C PHE A 43 15.14 7.69 -3.25
N ILE A 44 14.48 7.10 -2.28
CA ILE A 44 14.28 7.69 -0.94
C ILE A 44 14.50 6.60 0.11
N PRO A 45 15.12 6.90 1.24
CA PRO A 45 15.23 5.92 2.32
C PRO A 45 13.85 5.42 2.73
N VAL A 46 13.61 4.12 2.58
CA VAL A 46 12.44 3.45 3.15
C VAL A 46 12.76 3.24 4.62
N LYS A 47 12.12 4.01 5.48
CA LYS A 47 12.47 4.07 6.91
C LYS A 47 12.18 2.79 7.68
N SER A 48 11.28 1.93 7.19
CA SER A 48 11.05 0.63 7.83
C SER A 48 12.19 -0.33 7.50
N LEU A 49 12.94 -0.71 8.51
CA LEU A 49 13.94 -1.75 8.37
C LEU A 49 13.28 -3.10 8.08
N ASN A 50 13.81 -3.81 7.10
CA ASN A 50 13.47 -5.20 6.91
C ASN A 50 14.21 -6.03 7.99
N LEU A 51 13.46 -6.53 8.97
CA LEU A 51 13.98 -7.33 10.08
C LEU A 51 14.16 -8.81 9.71
N GLY A 52 13.68 -9.23 8.54
CA GLY A 52 13.84 -10.57 8.04
C GLY A 52 12.80 -10.98 7.02
N THR A 53 13.14 -11.97 6.22
CA THR A 53 12.25 -12.62 5.25
C THR A 53 12.30 -14.12 5.49
N PHE A 54 11.13 -14.75 5.64
CA PHE A 54 10.98 -16.13 6.10
C PHE A 54 10.07 -16.90 5.15
N SER A 55 10.43 -18.14 4.84
CA SER A 55 9.59 -19.00 3.99
C SER A 55 8.30 -19.40 4.69
N ARG A 56 8.31 -19.46 6.05
CA ARG A 56 7.14 -19.81 6.87
C ARG A 56 7.13 -19.00 8.16
N ILE A 57 5.94 -18.78 8.73
CA ILE A 57 5.81 -18.10 10.01
C ILE A 57 6.48 -18.86 11.18
N THR A 58 6.54 -20.17 11.09
CA THR A 58 7.17 -21.05 12.08
C THR A 58 8.71 -20.96 12.13
N GLU A 59 9.32 -20.25 11.17
CA GLU A 59 10.77 -20.00 11.15
C GLU A 59 11.15 -18.69 11.87
N VAL A 60 10.16 -17.92 12.30
CA VAL A 60 10.38 -16.62 12.95
C VAL A 60 10.79 -16.85 14.41
N ASP A 61 11.97 -16.36 14.76
CA ASP A 61 12.41 -16.26 16.15
C ASP A 61 11.96 -14.90 16.71
N PHE A 62 10.88 -14.91 17.47
CA PHE A 62 10.32 -13.70 18.07
C PHE A 62 11.24 -13.09 19.13
N SER A 63 12.15 -13.87 19.71
CA SER A 63 13.04 -13.40 20.80
C SER A 63 14.05 -12.34 20.36
N ILE A 64 14.45 -12.37 19.07
CA ILE A 64 15.42 -11.42 18.48
C ILE A 64 14.77 -10.19 17.85
N LEU A 65 13.43 -10.16 17.76
CA LEU A 65 12.71 -9.03 17.17
C LEU A 65 12.61 -7.87 18.17
N PRO A 66 12.58 -6.62 17.68
CA PRO A 66 12.33 -5.45 18.54
C PRO A 66 10.92 -5.54 19.17
N ASP A 67 10.66 -4.67 20.14
CA ASP A 67 9.36 -4.67 20.84
C ASP A 67 8.19 -4.29 19.91
N GLN A 68 8.46 -3.60 18.80
CA GLN A 68 7.45 -3.17 17.85
C GLN A 68 7.83 -3.60 16.43
N PHE A 69 7.00 -4.44 15.83
CA PHE A 69 7.22 -4.91 14.47
C PHE A 69 5.91 -5.25 13.76
N VAL A 70 6.02 -5.45 12.46
CA VAL A 70 4.89 -5.81 11.60
C VAL A 70 5.24 -7.06 10.80
N ILE A 71 4.38 -8.07 10.86
CA ILE A 71 4.45 -9.26 10.00
C ILE A 71 3.57 -9.01 8.78
N LYS A 72 4.10 -9.25 7.59
CA LYS A 72 3.38 -9.09 6.31
C LYS A 72 3.69 -10.24 5.36
N PRO A 73 2.69 -10.74 4.60
CA PRO A 73 2.94 -11.62 3.45
C PRO A 73 3.51 -10.82 2.28
N GLN A 74 4.27 -11.47 1.39
CA GLN A 74 4.77 -10.84 0.16
C GLN A 74 3.64 -10.28 -0.73
N SER A 75 2.53 -10.99 -0.80
CA SER A 75 1.30 -10.52 -1.42
C SER A 75 0.12 -10.77 -0.50
N GLY A 76 -0.86 -9.91 -0.55
CA GLY A 76 -2.08 -9.98 0.24
C GLY A 76 -3.01 -8.84 -0.12
N ALA A 77 -4.27 -8.95 0.26
CA ALA A 77 -5.27 -7.90 0.08
C ALA A 77 -6.01 -7.66 1.41
N SER A 78 -6.50 -6.46 1.62
CA SER A 78 -7.37 -6.10 2.75
C SER A 78 -6.78 -6.40 4.14
N ASN A 79 -5.48 -6.21 4.31
CA ASN A 79 -4.74 -6.49 5.56
C ASN A 79 -4.75 -7.97 6.01
N ASN A 80 -5.09 -8.90 5.11
CA ASN A 80 -4.99 -10.33 5.41
C ASN A 80 -3.52 -10.74 5.57
N GLY A 81 -3.21 -11.46 6.63
CA GLY A 81 -1.86 -11.86 7.01
C GLY A 81 -0.98 -10.73 7.58
N VAL A 82 -1.55 -9.53 7.80
CA VAL A 82 -0.81 -8.41 8.40
C VAL A 82 -1.06 -8.38 9.90
N PHE A 83 0.01 -8.42 10.71
CA PHE A 83 -0.02 -8.28 12.17
C PHE A 83 0.83 -7.09 12.57
N VAL A 84 0.27 -6.15 13.32
CA VAL A 84 0.94 -4.92 13.81
C VAL A 84 1.14 -5.08 15.32
N LEU A 85 2.30 -5.57 15.70
CA LEU A 85 2.57 -6.12 17.01
C LEU A 85 3.39 -5.18 17.89
N GLN A 86 3.08 -5.22 19.17
CA GLN A 86 3.85 -4.61 20.25
C GLN A 86 4.00 -5.62 21.40
N ARG A 87 5.24 -5.89 21.81
CA ARG A 87 5.54 -6.76 22.94
C ARG A 87 5.12 -6.09 24.24
N ASN A 88 4.44 -6.83 25.09
CA ASN A 88 4.10 -6.46 26.47
C ASN A 88 5.20 -6.89 27.44
N THR A 89 5.18 -6.35 28.65
CA THR A 89 6.16 -6.69 29.72
C THR A 89 6.06 -8.14 30.19
N ASP A 90 4.94 -8.82 29.96
CA ASP A 90 4.71 -10.23 30.30
C ASP A 90 5.13 -11.20 29.16
N GLY A 91 5.72 -10.69 28.08
CA GLY A 91 6.17 -11.47 26.93
C GLY A 91 5.06 -11.77 25.90
N THR A 92 3.83 -11.33 26.12
CA THR A 92 2.76 -11.39 25.10
C THR A 92 2.87 -10.24 24.11
N TYR A 93 2.05 -10.27 23.04
CA TYR A 93 2.05 -9.26 21.97
C TYR A 93 0.66 -8.69 21.75
N PHE A 94 0.52 -7.37 21.81
CA PHE A 94 -0.71 -6.69 21.44
C PHE A 94 -0.72 -6.39 19.94
N ASP A 95 -1.72 -6.91 19.21
CA ASP A 95 -1.96 -6.57 17.81
C ASP A 95 -2.90 -5.37 17.71
N SER A 96 -2.37 -4.24 17.22
CA SER A 96 -3.12 -2.99 17.07
C SER A 96 -4.26 -3.09 16.04
N MET A 97 -4.12 -3.97 15.02
CA MET A 97 -5.15 -4.15 14.00
C MET A 97 -6.30 -5.05 14.46
N ARG A 98 -6.00 -6.11 15.22
CA ARG A 98 -7.01 -7.02 15.76
C ARG A 98 -7.53 -6.58 17.13
N ARG A 99 -6.80 -5.65 17.78
CA ARG A 99 -7.07 -5.17 19.15
C ARG A 99 -7.15 -6.33 20.15
N LYS A 100 -6.24 -7.27 20.00
CA LYS A 100 -6.16 -8.49 20.80
C LYS A 100 -4.72 -8.77 21.21
N THR A 101 -4.52 -9.35 22.39
CA THR A 101 -3.25 -9.85 22.88
C THR A 101 -3.09 -11.32 22.51
N TYR A 102 -1.87 -11.70 22.16
CA TYR A 102 -1.48 -13.03 21.70
C TYR A 102 -0.19 -13.47 22.39
N THR A 103 -0.03 -14.76 22.63
CA THR A 103 1.27 -15.41 22.79
C THR A 103 1.93 -15.61 21.41
N GLU A 104 3.21 -15.96 21.36
CA GLU A 104 3.90 -16.30 20.09
C GLU A 104 3.21 -17.42 19.33
N ILE A 105 2.82 -18.48 20.04
CA ILE A 105 2.11 -19.64 19.46
C ILE A 105 0.79 -19.19 18.84
N GLU A 106 0.01 -18.37 19.56
CA GLU A 106 -1.27 -17.87 19.03
C GLU A 106 -1.09 -16.94 17.82
N ILE A 107 0.02 -16.21 17.70
CA ILE A 107 0.33 -15.42 16.48
C ILE A 107 0.56 -16.37 15.31
N VAL A 108 1.37 -17.41 15.50
CA VAL A 108 1.67 -18.42 14.47
C VAL A 108 0.37 -19.08 14.00
N ASP A 109 -0.45 -19.56 14.93
CA ASP A 109 -1.74 -20.21 14.63
C ASP A 109 -2.69 -19.27 13.88
N ALA A 110 -2.84 -18.03 14.36
CA ALA A 110 -3.69 -17.04 13.72
C ALA A 110 -3.21 -16.65 12.31
N TYR A 111 -1.88 -16.61 12.09
CA TYR A 111 -1.33 -16.38 10.75
C TYR A 111 -1.62 -17.57 9.81
N LEU A 112 -1.42 -18.78 10.28
CA LEU A 112 -1.69 -19.99 9.51
C LEU A 112 -3.18 -20.14 9.16
N ASP A 113 -4.06 -19.81 10.08
CA ASP A 113 -5.51 -19.76 9.83
C ASP A 113 -5.86 -18.77 8.71
N GLU A 114 -5.28 -17.57 8.73
CA GLU A 114 -5.49 -16.58 7.68
C GLU A 114 -4.86 -17.03 6.35
N PHE A 115 -3.67 -17.61 6.38
CA PHE A 115 -3.01 -18.16 5.20
C PHE A 115 -3.86 -19.21 4.49
N HIS A 116 -4.46 -20.14 5.23
CA HIS A 116 -5.34 -21.16 4.66
C HIS A 116 -6.69 -20.58 4.19
N ARG A 117 -7.21 -19.59 4.89
CA ARG A 117 -8.52 -18.98 4.58
C ARG A 117 -8.47 -18.06 3.36
N TYR A 118 -7.39 -17.30 3.20
CA TYR A 118 -7.30 -16.26 2.18
C TYR A 118 -6.30 -16.59 1.08
N LYS A 119 -6.80 -17.02 -0.08
CA LYS A 119 -5.98 -17.32 -1.27
C LYS A 119 -5.13 -16.16 -1.79
N SER A 120 -5.37 -14.93 -1.31
CA SER A 120 -4.59 -13.75 -1.66
C SER A 120 -3.25 -13.66 -0.94
N ILE A 121 -3.06 -14.40 0.17
CA ILE A 121 -1.82 -14.41 0.92
C ILE A 121 -0.81 -15.30 0.22
N SER A 122 0.39 -14.78 -0.04
CA SER A 122 1.50 -15.55 -0.60
C SER A 122 2.76 -15.42 0.22
N LEU A 123 3.55 -16.47 0.20
CA LEU A 123 4.90 -16.53 0.77
C LEU A 123 5.93 -15.90 -0.18
N PRO A 124 7.12 -15.51 0.31
CA PRO A 124 7.51 -15.51 1.71
C PRO A 124 6.77 -14.47 2.54
N ILE A 125 6.88 -14.56 3.86
CA ILE A 125 6.54 -13.49 4.77
C ILE A 125 7.77 -12.60 4.99
N TYR A 126 7.54 -11.35 5.33
CA TYR A 126 8.61 -10.47 5.79
C TYR A 126 8.17 -9.73 7.05
N ILE A 127 9.15 -9.41 7.87
CA ILE A 127 8.97 -8.66 9.11
C ILE A 127 9.68 -7.33 8.94
N GLU A 128 9.00 -6.27 9.31
CA GLU A 128 9.55 -4.92 9.28
C GLU A 128 9.31 -4.21 10.61
N GLU A 129 10.14 -3.23 10.89
CA GLU A 129 9.93 -2.33 12.00
C GLU A 129 8.59 -1.62 11.88
N ARG A 130 7.89 -1.48 13.01
CA ARG A 130 6.61 -0.76 13.05
C ARG A 130 6.84 0.73 13.00
N PHE A 131 6.08 1.41 12.15
CA PHE A 131 5.97 2.86 12.20
C PHE A 131 5.07 3.31 13.35
N ASN A 132 5.50 4.35 14.07
CA ASN A 132 4.65 5.10 14.96
C ASN A 132 4.05 6.33 14.25
N SER A 133 2.87 6.74 14.65
CA SER A 133 2.25 7.93 14.08
C SER A 133 2.95 9.21 14.52
N ALA A 134 3.14 10.16 13.60
CA ALA A 134 3.56 11.52 13.94
C ALA A 134 2.54 12.25 14.84
N ASN A 135 1.26 11.85 14.75
CA ASN A 135 0.20 12.37 15.60
C ASN A 135 -0.18 11.33 16.67
N PRO A 136 0.10 11.59 17.97
CA PRO A 136 -0.15 10.62 19.06
C PRO A 136 -1.64 10.29 19.27
N LYS A 137 -2.55 11.02 18.65
CA LYS A 137 -4.00 10.70 18.64
C LYS A 137 -4.26 9.32 17.98
N TYR A 138 -3.40 8.88 17.07
CA TYR A 138 -3.58 7.66 16.31
C TYR A 138 -2.61 6.57 16.76
N SER A 139 -3.11 5.40 17.09
CA SER A 139 -2.32 4.23 17.52
C SER A 139 -1.48 3.61 16.40
N VAL A 140 -1.83 3.91 15.16
CA VAL A 140 -1.10 3.59 13.93
C VAL A 140 -1.07 4.82 13.04
N PRO A 141 -0.03 5.02 12.20
CA PRO A 141 0.01 6.15 11.29
C PRO A 141 -1.20 6.19 10.37
N LEU A 142 -1.68 7.39 10.07
CA LEU A 142 -2.66 7.57 9.00
C LEU A 142 -2.03 7.16 7.67
N ASP A 143 -2.82 6.52 6.83
CA ASP A 143 -2.45 6.07 5.50
C ASP A 143 -2.90 7.11 4.46
N TYR A 144 -1.95 7.65 3.71
CA TYR A 144 -2.17 8.60 2.63
C TYR A 144 -1.91 7.91 1.30
N LYS A 145 -2.95 7.74 0.49
CA LYS A 145 -2.89 7.09 -0.80
C LYS A 145 -3.06 8.10 -1.92
N GLY A 146 -1.98 8.42 -2.63
CA GLY A 146 -2.01 9.25 -3.83
C GLY A 146 -2.40 8.47 -5.07
N PHE A 147 -3.40 8.94 -5.80
CA PHE A 147 -3.75 8.41 -7.12
C PHE A 147 -2.93 9.14 -8.17
N CYS A 148 -1.90 8.46 -8.68
CA CYS A 148 -0.88 9.04 -9.57
C CYS A 148 -1.11 8.63 -11.02
N PHE A 149 -1.23 9.61 -11.91
CA PHE A 149 -1.37 9.43 -13.36
C PHE A 149 -0.16 10.05 -14.06
N GLY A 150 0.61 9.23 -14.79
CA GLY A 150 1.84 9.70 -15.43
C GLY A 150 2.85 10.34 -14.46
N GLY A 151 2.90 9.83 -13.23
CA GLY A 151 3.77 10.38 -12.17
C GLY A 151 3.21 11.61 -11.44
N LYS A 152 1.98 12.08 -11.75
CA LYS A 152 1.34 13.23 -11.08
C LYS A 152 0.18 12.78 -10.22
N VAL A 153 0.12 13.29 -8.98
CA VAL A 153 -0.99 13.04 -8.06
C VAL A 153 -2.23 13.82 -8.49
N ALA A 154 -3.34 13.13 -8.76
CA ALA A 154 -4.63 13.74 -9.05
C ALA A 154 -5.46 13.98 -7.79
N LEU A 155 -5.41 13.05 -6.85
CA LEU A 155 -6.05 13.17 -5.54
C LEU A 155 -5.31 12.34 -4.50
N VAL A 156 -5.50 12.69 -3.23
CA VAL A 156 -5.01 11.95 -2.07
C VAL A 156 -6.20 11.45 -1.27
N MET A 157 -6.25 10.15 -1.02
CA MET A 157 -7.14 9.54 -0.05
C MET A 157 -6.41 9.42 1.28
N GLN A 158 -6.94 10.02 2.33
CA GLN A 158 -6.50 9.82 3.70
C GLN A 158 -7.39 8.77 4.36
N ARG A 159 -6.77 7.86 5.11
CA ARG A 159 -7.47 6.77 5.76
C ARG A 159 -6.99 6.59 7.21
N ASP A 160 -7.95 6.54 8.13
CA ASP A 160 -7.73 6.16 9.53
C ASP A 160 -8.23 4.73 9.76
N VAL A 161 -7.32 3.84 10.14
CA VAL A 161 -7.59 2.45 10.49
C VAL A 161 -7.31 2.16 11.98
N SER A 162 -7.11 3.18 12.80
CA SER A 162 -6.74 3.07 14.22
C SER A 162 -7.79 2.33 15.06
N GLN A 163 -9.03 2.25 14.58
CA GLN A 163 -10.11 1.52 15.22
C GLN A 163 -10.13 0.01 14.91
N GLY A 164 -9.12 -0.50 14.19
CA GLY A 164 -8.94 -1.92 13.91
C GLY A 164 -9.31 -2.34 12.49
N ARG A 165 -9.42 -3.68 12.26
CA ARG A 165 -9.58 -4.28 10.91
C ARG A 165 -10.95 -4.11 10.27
N GLU A 166 -11.98 -3.79 11.03
CA GLU A 166 -13.33 -3.69 10.52
C GLU A 166 -13.47 -2.49 9.58
N TYR A 167 -13.71 -2.76 8.29
CA TYR A 167 -13.80 -1.72 7.24
C TYR A 167 -14.84 -0.64 7.57
N SER A 168 -15.95 -1.01 8.20
CA SER A 168 -17.01 -0.08 8.64
C SER A 168 -16.55 0.95 9.68
N LYS A 169 -15.45 0.67 10.40
CA LYS A 169 -14.87 1.57 11.38
C LYS A 169 -13.79 2.49 10.81
N TRP A 170 -13.33 2.22 9.59
CA TRP A 170 -12.33 3.05 8.95
C TRP A 170 -12.94 4.38 8.55
N LYS A 171 -12.21 5.47 8.78
CA LYS A 171 -12.60 6.79 8.31
C LYS A 171 -11.81 7.16 7.07
N PHE A 172 -12.46 7.87 6.14
CA PHE A 172 -11.86 8.30 4.89
C PHE A 172 -12.08 9.79 4.67
N ALA A 173 -11.08 10.47 4.15
CA ALA A 173 -11.18 11.81 3.59
C ALA A 173 -10.44 11.89 2.25
N TYR A 174 -10.79 12.86 1.42
CA TYR A 174 -10.22 13.04 0.10
C TYR A 174 -9.79 14.48 -0.09
N TYR A 175 -8.64 14.66 -0.71
CA TYR A 175 -8.03 15.95 -0.94
C TYR A 175 -7.47 16.08 -2.35
N THR A 176 -7.42 17.33 -2.83
CA THR A 176 -6.59 17.68 -3.96
C THR A 176 -5.09 17.57 -3.59
N PRO A 177 -4.14 17.63 -4.55
CA PRO A 177 -2.71 17.62 -4.24
C PRO A 177 -2.25 18.78 -3.34
N ASP A 178 -2.99 19.90 -3.34
CA ASP A 178 -2.78 21.08 -2.46
C ASP A 178 -3.63 21.02 -1.18
N TRP A 179 -4.14 19.85 -0.83
CA TRP A 179 -4.86 19.52 0.40
C TRP A 179 -6.19 20.26 0.60
N LYS A 180 -6.85 20.68 -0.48
CA LYS A 180 -8.23 21.15 -0.41
C LYS A 180 -9.18 19.95 -0.33
N PRO A 181 -10.15 19.96 0.60
CA PRO A 181 -11.11 18.87 0.72
C PRO A 181 -11.93 18.68 -0.56
N LEU A 182 -12.14 17.44 -0.96
CA LEU A 182 -12.97 17.06 -2.13
C LEU A 182 -14.37 16.57 -1.73
N GLY A 183 -14.63 16.40 -0.43
CA GLY A 183 -15.87 15.81 0.06
C GLY A 183 -15.98 14.31 -0.21
N GLU A 184 -17.21 13.79 -0.21
CA GLU A 184 -17.48 12.37 -0.42
C GLU A 184 -17.51 12.05 -1.92
N ILE A 185 -16.35 11.65 -2.46
CA ILE A 185 -16.19 11.31 -3.89
C ILE A 185 -16.34 9.81 -4.18
N ARG A 186 -16.54 8.99 -3.15
CA ARG A 186 -16.79 7.54 -3.25
C ARG A 186 -18.01 7.15 -2.45
N THR A 187 -18.71 6.12 -2.90
CA THR A 187 -19.86 5.53 -2.22
C THR A 187 -19.48 4.33 -1.36
N GLY A 188 -20.27 4.05 -0.33
CA GLY A 188 -20.08 2.86 0.51
C GLY A 188 -18.87 2.91 1.42
N ILE A 189 -18.43 4.10 1.81
CA ILE A 189 -17.35 4.35 2.75
C ILE A 189 -17.85 5.18 3.92
N ASN A 190 -17.11 5.16 5.03
CA ASN A 190 -17.34 6.06 6.15
C ASN A 190 -16.51 7.33 5.93
N TYR A 191 -17.05 8.28 5.16
CA TYR A 191 -16.43 9.60 4.95
C TYR A 191 -16.42 10.39 6.25
N SER A 192 -15.34 11.12 6.52
CA SER A 192 -15.20 11.95 7.71
C SER A 192 -14.45 13.24 7.39
N ASP A 193 -15.05 14.36 7.71
CA ASP A 193 -14.46 15.70 7.66
C ASP A 193 -13.62 16.03 8.91
N GLU A 194 -13.59 15.14 9.92
CA GLU A 194 -12.74 15.25 11.09
C GLU A 194 -11.26 14.88 10.82
N LEU A 195 -10.97 14.30 9.64
CA LEU A 195 -9.62 13.99 9.22
C LEU A 195 -8.99 15.23 8.59
N GLU A 196 -8.10 15.86 9.33
CA GLU A 196 -7.42 17.07 8.89
C GLU A 196 -6.23 16.77 7.97
N ALA A 197 -5.92 17.69 7.06
CA ALA A 197 -4.73 17.63 6.24
C ALA A 197 -3.46 17.59 7.13
N PRO A 198 -2.46 16.76 6.81
CA PRO A 198 -1.23 16.68 7.59
C PRO A 198 -0.37 17.92 7.40
N LYS A 199 0.41 18.28 8.42
CA LYS A 199 1.36 19.41 8.33
C LYS A 199 2.40 19.17 7.23
N GLU A 200 2.81 17.93 7.04
CA GLU A 200 3.78 17.44 6.06
C GLU A 200 3.15 17.17 4.69
N GLY A 201 1.94 17.69 4.44
CA GLY A 201 1.15 17.37 3.24
C GLY A 201 1.88 17.63 1.92
N ARG A 202 2.63 18.74 1.83
CA ARG A 202 3.45 19.04 0.66
C ARG A 202 4.53 17.97 0.42
N GLU A 203 5.26 17.61 1.46
CA GLU A 203 6.30 16.57 1.38
C GLU A 203 5.72 15.21 0.97
N ILE A 204 4.53 14.86 1.49
CA ILE A 204 3.83 13.62 1.14
C ILE A 204 3.55 13.58 -0.37
N VAL A 205 2.97 14.64 -0.93
CA VAL A 205 2.65 14.72 -2.36
C VAL A 205 3.91 14.71 -3.23
N GLU A 206 4.92 15.51 -2.89
CA GLU A 206 6.19 15.58 -3.61
C GLU A 206 6.87 14.20 -3.67
N LYS A 207 6.90 13.46 -2.56
CA LYS A 207 7.43 12.09 -2.52
C LYS A 207 6.59 11.11 -3.34
N MET A 208 5.26 11.18 -3.29
CA MET A 208 4.38 10.38 -4.13
C MET A 208 4.67 10.57 -5.61
N GLU A 209 4.72 11.84 -6.07
CA GLU A 209 5.00 12.18 -7.46
C GLU A 209 6.41 11.73 -7.88
N TYR A 210 7.40 12.01 -7.03
CA TYR A 210 8.78 11.62 -7.31
C TYR A 210 8.91 10.10 -7.49
N LEU A 211 8.34 9.30 -6.59
CA LEU A 211 8.39 7.84 -6.69
C LEU A 211 7.56 7.30 -7.85
N ALA A 212 6.36 7.84 -8.09
CA ALA A 212 5.50 7.43 -9.19
C ALA A 212 6.15 7.71 -10.55
N SER A 213 6.91 8.82 -10.68
CA SER A 213 7.64 9.16 -11.91
C SER A 213 8.77 8.20 -12.26
N LYS A 214 9.22 7.34 -11.31
CA LYS A 214 10.25 6.32 -11.55
C LYS A 214 9.71 5.04 -12.16
N LEU A 215 8.40 4.92 -12.30
CA LEU A 215 7.75 3.71 -12.81
C LEU A 215 7.18 3.96 -14.21
N PRO A 216 7.43 3.08 -15.20
CA PRO A 216 6.84 3.18 -16.53
C PRO A 216 5.37 2.71 -16.50
N LEU A 217 4.51 3.44 -15.78
CA LEU A 217 3.09 3.14 -15.57
C LEU A 217 2.22 4.35 -15.88
N LYS A 218 1.11 4.13 -16.60
CA LYS A 218 0.07 5.16 -16.77
C LYS A 218 -0.54 5.57 -15.45
N PHE A 219 -0.69 4.61 -14.55
CA PHE A 219 -1.33 4.80 -13.25
C PHE A 219 -0.72 3.88 -12.19
N CYS A 220 -0.53 4.43 -11.00
CA CYS A 220 -0.37 3.68 -9.77
C CYS A 220 -0.94 4.48 -8.59
N SER A 221 -1.27 3.81 -7.49
CA SER A 221 -1.45 4.50 -6.22
C SER A 221 -0.23 4.31 -5.33
N MET A 222 0.21 5.40 -4.70
CA MET A 222 1.34 5.45 -3.76
C MET A 222 0.82 5.64 -2.35
N ASP A 223 1.11 4.68 -1.47
CA ASP A 223 0.73 4.78 -0.08
C ASP A 223 1.93 5.33 0.72
N MET A 224 1.69 6.41 1.45
CA MET A 224 2.67 7.05 2.33
C MET A 224 2.12 7.10 3.76
N TYR A 225 3.02 7.06 4.73
CA TYR A 225 2.71 7.24 6.15
C TYR A 225 3.39 8.47 6.69
N ASN A 226 2.66 9.23 7.52
CA ASN A 226 3.26 10.30 8.32
C ASN A 226 3.64 9.73 9.69
N THR A 227 4.95 9.49 9.88
CA THR A 227 5.48 8.82 11.06
C THR A 227 6.22 9.80 11.97
N ASP A 228 6.49 9.39 13.21
CA ASP A 228 7.34 10.14 14.16
C ASP A 228 8.78 10.37 13.66
N GLN A 229 9.19 9.63 12.62
CA GLN A 229 10.49 9.77 11.97
C GLN A 229 10.40 10.48 10.60
N GLY A 230 9.23 11.05 10.26
CA GLY A 230 8.93 11.73 8.99
C GLY A 230 8.15 10.86 8.00
N VAL A 231 7.98 11.38 6.79
CA VAL A 231 7.17 10.73 5.74
C VAL A 231 7.87 9.49 5.20
N ALA A 232 7.20 8.34 5.29
CA ALA A 232 7.70 7.03 4.90
C ALA A 232 6.87 6.41 3.77
N PHE A 233 7.53 5.66 2.86
CA PHE A 233 6.85 4.89 1.81
C PHE A 233 6.21 3.64 2.41
N GLY A 234 4.96 3.37 2.05
CA GLY A 234 4.20 2.20 2.46
C GLY A 234 4.11 1.12 1.38
N GLU A 235 3.40 1.44 0.30
CA GLU A 235 3.10 0.50 -0.77
C GLU A 235 2.86 1.22 -2.10
N CYS A 236 3.16 0.54 -3.22
CA CYS A 236 2.70 0.92 -4.54
C CYS A 236 1.66 -0.08 -5.02
N THR A 237 0.47 0.40 -5.40
CA THR A 237 -0.62 -0.47 -5.86
C THR A 237 -1.06 -0.08 -7.27
N ILE A 238 -0.95 -1.01 -8.22
CA ILE A 238 -1.29 -0.77 -9.64
C ILE A 238 -2.81 -0.89 -9.87
N HIS A 239 -3.47 -1.80 -9.16
CA HIS A 239 -4.91 -2.04 -9.26
C HIS A 239 -5.57 -1.85 -7.88
N PRO A 240 -5.76 -0.61 -7.40
CA PRO A 240 -6.33 -0.33 -6.09
C PRO A 240 -7.82 -0.66 -6.06
N GLY A 241 -8.29 -1.37 -5.03
CA GLY A 241 -9.71 -1.74 -4.89
C GLY A 241 -10.69 -0.56 -4.91
N ALA A 242 -10.22 0.63 -4.56
CA ALA A 242 -10.98 1.88 -4.55
C ALA A 242 -11.63 2.25 -5.90
N TYR A 243 -11.08 1.78 -7.04
CA TYR A 243 -11.58 2.11 -8.38
C TYR A 243 -13.06 1.74 -8.59
N LYS A 244 -13.61 0.82 -7.78
CA LYS A 244 -14.97 0.28 -7.97
C LYS A 244 -16.09 1.18 -7.44
N SER A 245 -15.78 2.16 -6.61
CA SER A 245 -16.78 2.89 -5.83
C SER A 245 -16.69 4.41 -5.93
N PHE A 246 -15.91 4.93 -6.87
CA PHE A 246 -15.97 6.36 -7.18
C PHE A 246 -17.38 6.76 -7.67
N SER A 247 -17.82 7.97 -7.34
CA SER A 247 -19.02 8.54 -7.93
C SER A 247 -18.89 8.60 -9.46
N LYS A 248 -20.01 8.66 -10.17
CA LYS A 248 -19.99 8.69 -11.64
C LYS A 248 -19.13 9.84 -12.19
N GLU A 249 -19.20 11.00 -11.56
CA GLU A 249 -18.42 12.19 -11.94
C GLU A 249 -16.92 11.92 -11.80
N TRP A 250 -16.49 11.42 -10.64
CA TRP A 250 -15.09 11.12 -10.37
C TRP A 250 -14.57 9.94 -11.17
N ASP A 251 -15.38 8.92 -11.43
CA ASP A 251 -15.02 7.80 -12.31
C ASP A 251 -14.72 8.29 -13.73
N LEU A 252 -15.49 9.23 -14.25
CA LEU A 252 -15.24 9.82 -15.57
C LEU A 252 -14.01 10.73 -15.57
N LEU A 253 -13.86 11.62 -14.58
CA LEU A 253 -12.72 12.51 -14.47
C LEU A 253 -11.40 11.74 -14.41
N LEU A 254 -11.32 10.75 -13.51
CA LEU A 254 -10.12 9.90 -13.39
C LEU A 254 -9.87 9.02 -14.62
N GLY A 255 -10.94 8.62 -15.31
CA GLY A 255 -10.85 7.92 -16.59
C GLY A 255 -10.25 8.78 -17.70
N GLU A 256 -10.60 10.03 -17.77
CA GLU A 256 -10.02 11.00 -18.71
C GLU A 256 -8.53 11.23 -18.41
N LEU A 257 -8.16 11.42 -17.13
CA LEU A 257 -6.75 11.53 -16.73
C LEU A 257 -5.95 10.29 -17.12
N TYR A 258 -6.51 9.08 -16.93
CA TYR A 258 -5.86 7.84 -17.33
C TYR A 258 -5.57 7.78 -18.84
N LEU A 259 -6.51 8.26 -19.67
CA LEU A 259 -6.34 8.25 -21.13
C LEU A 259 -5.38 9.34 -21.65
N GLN A 260 -5.23 10.45 -20.91
CA GLN A 260 -4.28 11.52 -21.28
C GLN A 260 -2.81 11.10 -21.10
N VAL A 261 -2.54 10.11 -20.25
CA VAL A 261 -1.17 9.58 -20.10
C VAL A 261 -0.84 8.69 -21.29
N GLU A 262 0.26 8.98 -21.97
CA GLU A 262 0.78 8.14 -23.05
C GLU A 262 1.15 6.74 -22.58
N ASP A 263 1.00 5.76 -23.45
CA ASP A 263 1.45 4.39 -23.17
C ASP A 263 2.98 4.30 -23.29
N PHE A 264 3.60 3.59 -22.38
CA PHE A 264 5.00 3.22 -22.49
C PHE A 264 5.15 2.09 -23.51
N SER A 265 6.12 2.19 -24.40
CA SER A 265 6.40 1.14 -25.38
C SER A 265 6.95 -0.12 -24.71
N ASP A 266 6.81 -1.26 -25.38
CA ASP A 266 7.34 -2.53 -24.88
C ASP A 266 8.86 -2.48 -24.76
N GLU A 267 9.57 -1.79 -25.65
CA GLU A 267 11.02 -1.59 -25.58
C GLU A 267 11.41 -0.81 -24.34
N HIS A 268 10.66 0.25 -23.98
CA HIS A 268 10.91 1.03 -22.77
C HIS A 268 10.71 0.18 -21.53
N ILE A 269 9.63 -0.62 -21.48
CA ILE A 269 9.34 -1.50 -20.35
C ILE A 269 10.42 -2.59 -20.20
N LEU A 270 10.86 -3.19 -21.30
CA LEU A 270 11.92 -4.20 -21.28
C LEU A 270 13.26 -3.61 -20.83
N ALA A 271 13.62 -2.42 -21.30
CA ALA A 271 14.81 -1.70 -20.85
C ALA A 271 14.78 -1.43 -19.34
N PHE A 272 13.63 -0.96 -18.81
CA PHE A 272 13.44 -0.76 -17.39
C PHE A 272 13.61 -2.06 -16.59
N LEU A 273 13.01 -3.17 -17.06
CA LEU A 273 13.11 -4.46 -16.41
C LEU A 273 14.53 -5.03 -16.42
N ASP A 274 15.30 -4.83 -17.51
CA ASP A 274 16.70 -5.27 -17.61
C ASP A 274 17.61 -4.42 -16.71
N GLU A 275 17.46 -3.10 -16.72
CA GLU A 275 18.21 -2.20 -15.85
C GLU A 275 18.06 -2.58 -14.35
N HIS A 276 16.85 -2.98 -13.96
CA HIS A 276 16.53 -3.29 -12.55
C HIS A 276 16.37 -4.79 -12.27
N LYS A 277 16.94 -5.67 -13.11
CA LYS A 277 16.82 -7.12 -12.96
C LYS A 277 17.35 -7.68 -11.64
N SER A 278 18.35 -7.04 -11.04
CA SER A 278 18.87 -7.43 -9.72
C SER A 278 17.87 -7.24 -8.58
N ILE A 279 16.87 -6.35 -8.79
CA ILE A 279 15.81 -6.05 -7.80
C ILE A 279 14.57 -6.88 -8.09
N PHE A 280 14.17 -6.96 -9.37
CA PHE A 280 12.91 -7.56 -9.80
C PHE A 280 13.04 -9.00 -10.35
N GLY A 281 14.23 -9.49 -10.48
CA GLY A 281 14.56 -10.80 -11.08
C GLY A 281 14.02 -12.03 -10.37
#